data_2a2768b6578bba54ff5e8a900f987218
#
_entry.id   2a2768b6578bba54ff5e8a900f987218
#
_cell.length_a   1.000
_cell.length_b   1.000
_cell.length_c   1.000
_cell.angle_alpha   90.00
_cell.angle_beta   90.00
_cell.angle_gamma   90.00
#
_symmetry.space_group_name_H-M   'P 1'
#
loop_
_entity.id
_entity.type
_entity.pdbx_description
1 polymer ?
#
loop_
_entity_poly.entity_id
_entity_poly.type
_entity_poly.pdbx_seq_one_letter_code
_entity_poly.pdbx_strand_id
1 'polypeptide(L)'
;MLCAELECGVNGFYVNGATGEGLFLPENTRREMAEVAVSVCRGKGVVIDHIGAVDTQSALSLARHAGEIGCDAVSSLVPNYVTQYSTDQILDYYKRVADISGLPVLVYCTGLVGNDPYSFMEKAIRVKGIIGCKFTMTNFYDMHRITCLNGGDINVLNGPDEMLICGLTMGADGGIGSTYNLMPKRYLKLYRAFTQGDLQTARQIQFGINKVIEVLIRHGVIASIKRTLTEMGFDAGSVAYPGKVIGDAEAACLMNELREAGYDFDFN
;
A
#
# COMPACT_ATOMS: atom_id res chain seq x y z
N MET A 1 7.64 13.74 -6.80
CA MET A 1 7.68 12.54 -5.93
C MET A 1 7.79 11.28 -6.76
N LEU A 2 6.78 10.84 -7.54
CA LEU A 2 6.83 9.57 -8.28
C LEU A 2 8.10 9.36 -9.12
N CYS A 3 8.57 10.40 -9.85
CA CYS A 3 9.81 10.31 -10.63
C CYS A 3 11.04 10.04 -9.73
N ALA A 4 11.16 10.75 -8.62
CA ALA A 4 12.28 10.57 -7.69
C ALA A 4 12.28 9.18 -7.04
N GLU A 5 11.11 8.63 -6.72
CA GLU A 5 10.99 7.28 -6.19
C GLU A 5 11.33 6.20 -7.25
N LEU A 6 10.93 6.40 -8.51
CA LEU A 6 11.35 5.53 -9.62
C LEU A 6 12.87 5.56 -9.83
N GLU A 7 13.49 6.74 -9.72
CA GLU A 7 14.95 6.91 -9.79
C GLU A 7 15.66 6.18 -8.63
N CYS A 8 15.02 6.06 -7.46
CA CYS A 8 15.51 5.23 -6.37
C CYS A 8 15.44 3.73 -6.68
N GLY A 9 14.63 3.32 -7.65
CA GLY A 9 14.48 1.94 -8.10
C GLY A 9 13.28 1.20 -7.50
N VAL A 10 12.23 1.92 -7.04
CA VAL A 10 10.97 1.25 -6.65
C VAL A 10 10.33 0.58 -7.86
N ASN A 11 9.64 -0.52 -7.62
CA ASN A 11 9.04 -1.33 -8.70
C ASN A 11 7.69 -0.78 -9.20
N GLY A 12 7.05 0.11 -8.44
CA GLY A 12 5.76 0.69 -8.82
C GLY A 12 5.05 1.36 -7.67
N PHE A 13 3.80 1.72 -7.91
CA PHE A 13 2.98 2.50 -6.97
C PHE A 13 1.61 1.88 -6.76
N TYR A 14 1.16 1.96 -5.52
CA TYR A 14 -0.20 1.66 -5.10
C TYR A 14 -0.90 2.99 -4.83
N VAL A 15 -1.65 3.47 -5.81
CA VAL A 15 -2.29 4.80 -5.76
C VAL A 15 -3.70 4.73 -5.16
N ASN A 16 -4.21 5.86 -4.68
CA ASN A 16 -5.54 5.97 -4.08
C ASN A 16 -5.81 5.05 -2.88
N GLY A 17 -4.76 4.48 -2.27
CA GLY A 17 -4.88 3.66 -1.07
C GLY A 17 -5.14 4.51 0.20
N ALA A 18 -5.02 3.86 1.38
CA ALA A 18 -5.23 4.53 2.66
C ALA A 18 -4.26 5.70 2.87
N THR A 19 -2.98 5.54 2.52
CA THR A 19 -1.97 6.61 2.60
C THR A 19 -2.28 7.78 1.66
N GLY A 20 -2.75 7.47 0.46
CA GLY A 20 -3.22 8.47 -0.51
C GLY A 20 -4.61 9.01 -0.21
N GLU A 21 -5.19 8.64 0.95
CA GLU A 21 -6.48 9.12 1.44
C GLU A 21 -7.65 8.91 0.45
N GLY A 22 -7.54 7.90 -0.43
CA GLY A 22 -8.43 7.70 -1.57
C GLY A 22 -9.93 7.64 -1.22
N LEU A 23 -10.29 7.10 -0.04
CA LEU A 23 -11.70 7.07 0.39
C LEU A 23 -12.26 8.44 0.77
N PHE A 24 -11.40 9.44 1.01
CA PHE A 24 -11.79 10.81 1.35
C PHE A 24 -11.76 11.75 0.15
N LEU A 25 -11.21 11.30 -0.97
CA LEU A 25 -11.08 12.11 -2.18
C LEU A 25 -12.30 11.94 -3.11
N PRO A 26 -12.71 13.02 -3.80
CA PRO A 26 -13.69 12.93 -4.88
C PRO A 26 -13.25 11.96 -5.98
N GLU A 27 -14.21 11.31 -6.65
CA GLU A 27 -13.92 10.32 -7.69
C GLU A 27 -13.06 10.90 -8.84
N ASN A 28 -13.32 12.13 -9.27
CA ASN A 28 -12.54 12.80 -10.31
C ASN A 28 -11.07 12.98 -9.90
N THR A 29 -10.80 13.39 -8.67
CA THR A 29 -9.43 13.53 -8.16
C THR A 29 -8.70 12.18 -8.14
N ARG A 30 -9.38 11.10 -7.75
CA ARG A 30 -8.81 9.75 -7.78
C ARG A 30 -8.47 9.32 -9.21
N ARG A 31 -9.32 9.64 -10.18
CA ARG A 31 -9.07 9.37 -11.61
C ARG A 31 -7.83 10.11 -12.10
N GLU A 32 -7.75 11.42 -11.84
CA GLU A 32 -6.59 12.24 -12.20
C GLU A 32 -5.29 11.71 -11.59
N MET A 33 -5.31 11.29 -10.32
CA MET A 33 -4.15 10.68 -9.66
C MET A 33 -3.72 9.38 -10.33
N ALA A 34 -4.65 8.52 -10.72
CA ALA A 34 -4.35 7.28 -11.42
C ALA A 34 -3.76 7.56 -12.83
N GLU A 35 -4.34 8.51 -13.58
CA GLU A 35 -3.84 8.95 -14.90
C GLU A 35 -2.40 9.47 -14.82
N VAL A 36 -2.11 10.33 -13.84
CA VAL A 36 -0.76 10.85 -13.59
C VAL A 36 0.21 9.71 -13.28
N ALA A 37 -0.18 8.78 -12.40
CA ALA A 37 0.67 7.65 -12.04
C ALA A 37 0.97 6.77 -13.26
N VAL A 38 -0.04 6.39 -14.05
CA VAL A 38 0.14 5.61 -15.29
C VAL A 38 1.05 6.35 -16.27
N SER A 39 0.85 7.66 -16.47
CA SER A 39 1.68 8.46 -17.37
C SER A 39 3.16 8.47 -16.95
N VAL A 40 3.44 8.63 -15.64
CA VAL A 40 4.81 8.70 -15.10
C VAL A 40 5.46 7.32 -15.11
N CYS A 41 4.71 6.26 -14.79
CA CYS A 41 5.24 4.90 -14.63
C CYS A 41 5.39 4.13 -15.93
N ARG A 42 4.82 4.61 -17.03
CA ARG A 42 4.80 3.90 -18.31
C ARG A 42 6.16 3.34 -18.72
N GLY A 43 6.28 2.00 -18.72
CA GLY A 43 7.51 1.29 -19.05
C GLY A 43 8.62 1.35 -17.98
N LYS A 44 8.32 1.89 -16.79
CA LYS A 44 9.31 2.04 -15.70
C LYS A 44 8.89 1.38 -14.40
N GLY A 45 7.60 1.14 -14.20
CA GLY A 45 7.08 0.57 -12.98
C GLY A 45 5.61 0.19 -13.09
N VAL A 46 5.11 -0.55 -12.13
CA VAL A 46 3.74 -1.06 -12.03
C VAL A 46 2.83 -0.05 -11.35
N VAL A 47 1.62 0.12 -11.84
CA VAL A 47 0.57 0.93 -11.19
C VAL A 47 -0.58 0.05 -10.76
N ILE A 48 -0.82 -0.03 -9.47
CA ILE A 48 -1.99 -0.67 -8.87
C ILE A 48 -2.91 0.42 -8.37
N ASP A 49 -4.10 0.56 -8.94
CA ASP A 49 -5.07 1.55 -8.46
C ASP A 49 -6.00 0.93 -7.42
N HIS A 50 -6.07 1.54 -6.25
CA HIS A 50 -7.06 1.19 -5.24
C HIS A 50 -8.40 1.83 -5.58
N ILE A 51 -9.33 1.01 -6.07
CA ILE A 51 -10.64 1.46 -6.57
C ILE A 51 -11.75 1.38 -5.50
N GLY A 52 -11.45 0.86 -4.32
CA GLY A 52 -12.46 0.73 -3.25
C GLY A 52 -13.15 2.06 -2.94
N ALA A 53 -14.45 2.02 -2.78
CA ALA A 53 -15.29 3.15 -2.43
C ALA A 53 -16.40 2.70 -1.46
N VAL A 54 -17.05 3.65 -0.79
CA VAL A 54 -18.13 3.34 0.16
C VAL A 54 -19.33 2.72 -0.57
N ASP A 55 -19.62 3.19 -1.77
CA ASP A 55 -20.64 2.61 -2.64
C ASP A 55 -20.06 1.82 -3.80
N THR A 56 -20.74 0.76 -4.20
CA THR A 56 -20.31 -0.16 -5.26
C THR A 56 -20.29 0.51 -6.64
N GLN A 57 -21.15 1.47 -6.91
CA GLN A 57 -21.22 2.13 -8.22
C GLN A 57 -19.93 2.94 -8.47
N SER A 58 -19.51 3.74 -7.48
CA SER A 58 -18.23 4.46 -7.54
C SER A 58 -17.03 3.51 -7.67
N ALA A 59 -17.02 2.40 -6.91
CA ALA A 59 -15.95 1.41 -7.01
C ALA A 59 -15.85 0.80 -8.43
N LEU A 60 -16.97 0.41 -9.02
CA LEU A 60 -17.02 -0.15 -10.39
C LEU A 60 -16.70 0.90 -11.46
N SER A 61 -17.09 2.16 -11.23
CA SER A 61 -16.75 3.29 -12.10
C SER A 61 -15.24 3.53 -12.15
N LEU A 62 -14.57 3.53 -10.98
CA LEU A 62 -13.12 3.62 -10.86
C LEU A 62 -12.41 2.39 -11.45
N ALA A 63 -12.94 1.18 -11.23
CA ALA A 63 -12.37 -0.05 -11.80
C ALA A 63 -12.37 -0.01 -13.34
N ARG A 64 -13.48 0.43 -13.96
CA ARG A 64 -13.54 0.60 -15.41
C ARG A 64 -12.50 1.60 -15.89
N HIS A 65 -12.42 2.77 -15.25
CA HIS A 65 -11.46 3.81 -15.58
C HIS A 65 -10.01 3.32 -15.48
N ALA A 66 -9.67 2.57 -14.41
CA ALA A 66 -8.34 1.99 -14.27
C ALA A 66 -7.96 1.08 -15.44
N GLY A 67 -8.92 0.28 -15.96
CA GLY A 67 -8.73 -0.53 -17.17
C GLY A 67 -8.53 0.33 -18.42
N GLU A 68 -9.35 1.37 -18.60
CA GLU A 68 -9.29 2.26 -19.76
C GLU A 68 -7.98 3.04 -19.86
N ILE A 69 -7.41 3.49 -18.74
CA ILE A 69 -6.15 4.24 -18.71
C ILE A 69 -4.90 3.35 -18.73
N GLY A 70 -5.06 2.04 -18.53
CA GLY A 70 -3.97 1.07 -18.59
C GLY A 70 -3.18 0.93 -17.30
N CYS A 71 -3.85 0.90 -16.14
CA CYS A 71 -3.24 0.40 -14.90
C CYS A 71 -2.85 -1.07 -15.08
N ASP A 72 -1.87 -1.55 -14.30
CA ASP A 72 -1.42 -2.95 -14.36
C ASP A 72 -2.30 -3.88 -13.52
N ALA A 73 -2.89 -3.36 -12.45
CA ALA A 73 -3.83 -4.07 -11.59
C ALA A 73 -4.75 -3.10 -10.86
N VAL A 74 -5.82 -3.62 -10.30
CA VAL A 74 -6.66 -2.90 -9.35
C VAL A 74 -6.67 -3.60 -7.99
N SER A 75 -6.94 -2.82 -6.95
CA SER A 75 -7.11 -3.35 -5.61
C SER A 75 -8.32 -2.73 -4.92
N SER A 76 -8.94 -3.45 -4.03
CA SER A 76 -10.05 -2.94 -3.22
C SER A 76 -10.01 -3.49 -1.81
N LEU A 77 -10.35 -2.62 -0.85
CA LEU A 77 -10.82 -3.09 0.46
C LEU A 77 -12.10 -3.91 0.28
N VAL A 78 -12.32 -4.85 1.19
CA VAL A 78 -13.61 -5.53 1.32
C VAL A 78 -14.68 -4.47 1.68
N PRO A 79 -15.84 -4.42 1.01
CA PRO A 79 -16.82 -3.35 1.18
C PRO A 79 -17.64 -3.44 2.50
N ASN A 80 -17.03 -3.91 3.57
CA ASN A 80 -17.63 -4.08 4.90
C ASN A 80 -17.49 -2.81 5.79
N TYR A 81 -17.67 -1.62 5.20
CA TYR A 81 -17.46 -0.37 5.94
C TYR A 81 -18.58 -0.05 6.94
N VAL A 82 -19.82 -0.34 6.56
CA VAL A 82 -21.01 -0.01 7.35
C VAL A 82 -21.83 -1.25 7.65
N THR A 83 -21.95 -2.16 6.69
CA THR A 83 -22.76 -3.38 6.77
C THR A 83 -21.86 -4.58 6.53
N GLN A 84 -22.09 -5.64 7.30
CA GLN A 84 -21.41 -6.94 7.09
C GLN A 84 -22.11 -7.68 5.94
N TYR A 85 -21.34 -8.03 4.93
CA TYR A 85 -21.78 -8.88 3.83
C TYR A 85 -21.30 -10.33 4.02
N SER A 86 -22.02 -11.28 3.44
CA SER A 86 -21.55 -12.66 3.39
C SER A 86 -20.31 -12.79 2.49
N THR A 87 -19.52 -13.82 2.71
CA THR A 87 -18.35 -14.10 1.85
C THR A 87 -18.75 -14.16 0.37
N ASP A 88 -19.87 -14.83 0.03
CA ASP A 88 -20.31 -14.97 -1.36
C ASP A 88 -20.68 -13.61 -1.99
N GLN A 89 -21.29 -12.70 -1.24
CA GLN A 89 -21.57 -11.34 -1.72
C GLN A 89 -20.29 -10.56 -1.97
N ILE A 90 -19.29 -10.71 -1.10
CA ILE A 90 -17.98 -10.07 -1.26
C ILE A 90 -17.24 -10.65 -2.48
N LEU A 91 -17.31 -11.96 -2.69
CA LEU A 91 -16.69 -12.60 -3.86
C LEU A 91 -17.39 -12.20 -5.17
N ASP A 92 -18.72 -12.01 -5.18
CA ASP A 92 -19.43 -11.45 -6.34
C ASP A 92 -18.99 -10.01 -6.63
N TYR A 93 -18.80 -9.19 -5.60
CA TYR A 93 -18.23 -7.85 -5.77
C TYR A 93 -16.86 -7.89 -6.45
N TYR A 94 -15.91 -8.70 -5.98
CA TYR A 94 -14.58 -8.82 -6.60
C TYR A 94 -14.64 -9.38 -8.03
N LYS A 95 -15.55 -10.33 -8.28
CA LYS A 95 -15.80 -10.83 -9.63
C LYS A 95 -16.23 -9.70 -10.57
N ARG A 96 -17.16 -8.83 -10.14
CA ARG A 96 -17.61 -7.68 -10.93
C ARG A 96 -16.49 -6.68 -11.16
N VAL A 97 -15.64 -6.44 -10.15
CA VAL A 97 -14.44 -5.60 -10.29
C VAL A 97 -13.51 -6.16 -11.37
N ALA A 98 -13.22 -7.46 -11.35
CA ALA A 98 -12.38 -8.10 -12.34
C ALA A 98 -13.01 -8.05 -13.75
N ASP A 99 -14.30 -8.37 -13.86
CA ASP A 99 -15.01 -8.38 -15.15
C ASP A 99 -15.06 -6.97 -15.79
N ILE A 100 -15.24 -5.91 -14.98
CA ILE A 100 -15.43 -4.55 -15.51
C ILE A 100 -14.11 -3.82 -15.79
N SER A 101 -13.07 -4.08 -14.99
CA SER A 101 -11.74 -3.50 -15.21
C SER A 101 -10.95 -4.23 -16.30
N GLY A 102 -11.22 -5.52 -16.50
CA GLY A 102 -10.40 -6.40 -17.32
C GLY A 102 -8.98 -6.61 -16.81
N LEU A 103 -8.69 -6.18 -15.56
CA LEU A 103 -7.37 -6.20 -14.95
C LEU A 103 -7.25 -7.26 -13.86
N PRO A 104 -6.02 -7.69 -13.53
CA PRO A 104 -5.75 -8.45 -12.31
C PRO A 104 -6.22 -7.71 -11.06
N VAL A 105 -6.74 -8.45 -10.08
CA VAL A 105 -7.30 -7.88 -8.84
C VAL A 105 -6.53 -8.38 -7.63
N LEU A 106 -6.10 -7.46 -6.78
CA LEU A 106 -5.55 -7.73 -5.46
C LEU A 106 -6.59 -7.41 -4.39
N VAL A 107 -6.92 -8.39 -3.56
CA VAL A 107 -7.73 -8.14 -2.36
C VAL A 107 -6.92 -7.33 -1.36
N TYR A 108 -7.46 -6.23 -0.88
CA TYR A 108 -6.84 -5.51 0.23
C TYR A 108 -7.29 -6.15 1.55
N CYS A 109 -6.51 -7.11 2.05
CA CYS A 109 -6.76 -7.82 3.29
C CYS A 109 -6.43 -6.95 4.51
N THR A 110 -7.46 -6.57 5.24
CA THR A 110 -7.42 -5.89 6.54
C THR A 110 -8.39 -6.60 7.48
N GLY A 111 -8.60 -6.09 8.69
CA GLY A 111 -9.63 -6.62 9.60
C GLY A 111 -11.05 -6.69 9.00
N LEU A 112 -11.30 -6.01 7.88
CA LEU A 112 -12.58 -6.04 7.17
C LEU A 112 -12.87 -7.41 6.51
N VAL A 113 -11.86 -8.25 6.25
CA VAL A 113 -12.07 -9.63 5.76
C VAL A 113 -12.55 -10.58 6.86
N GLY A 114 -12.60 -10.12 8.11
CA GLY A 114 -12.97 -10.92 9.28
C GLY A 114 -11.77 -11.56 9.98
N ASN A 115 -12.05 -12.47 10.89
CA ASN A 115 -11.05 -13.08 11.77
C ASN A 115 -10.29 -14.26 11.13
N ASP A 116 -10.72 -14.73 9.96
CA ASP A 116 -10.09 -15.83 9.23
C ASP A 116 -9.76 -15.42 7.79
N PRO A 117 -8.68 -14.64 7.61
CA PRO A 117 -8.25 -14.17 6.29
C PRO A 117 -7.81 -15.31 5.37
N TYR A 118 -7.33 -16.43 5.92
CA TYR A 118 -6.96 -17.59 5.12
C TYR A 118 -8.17 -18.22 4.43
N SER A 119 -9.22 -18.57 5.19
CA SER A 119 -10.44 -19.16 4.61
C SER A 119 -11.13 -18.21 3.61
N PHE A 120 -11.03 -16.92 3.84
CA PHE A 120 -11.51 -15.94 2.87
C PHE A 120 -10.68 -16.00 1.58
N MET A 121 -9.35 -15.92 1.66
CA MET A 121 -8.47 -15.92 0.50
C MET A 121 -8.48 -17.26 -0.26
N GLU A 122 -8.64 -18.39 0.44
CA GLU A 122 -8.81 -19.72 -0.18
C GLU A 122 -10.02 -19.76 -1.15
N LYS A 123 -11.09 -19.05 -0.82
CA LYS A 123 -12.26 -18.89 -1.71
C LYS A 123 -12.01 -17.82 -2.76
N ALA A 124 -11.42 -16.69 -2.37
CA ALA A 124 -11.22 -15.55 -3.24
C ALA A 124 -10.32 -15.88 -4.44
N ILE A 125 -9.22 -16.63 -4.24
CA ILE A 125 -8.30 -16.98 -5.33
C ILE A 125 -8.93 -17.87 -6.42
N ARG A 126 -10.08 -18.47 -6.15
CA ARG A 126 -10.86 -19.24 -7.14
C ARG A 126 -11.71 -18.33 -8.04
N VAL A 127 -11.87 -17.07 -7.68
CA VAL A 127 -12.57 -16.07 -8.52
C VAL A 127 -11.64 -15.64 -9.64
N LYS A 128 -12.05 -15.81 -10.89
CA LYS A 128 -11.25 -15.44 -12.06
C LYS A 128 -10.88 -13.95 -12.00
N GLY A 129 -9.59 -13.65 -12.14
CA GLY A 129 -9.05 -12.32 -12.12
C GLY A 129 -8.43 -11.93 -10.78
N ILE A 130 -8.76 -12.59 -9.66
CA ILE A 130 -8.04 -12.38 -8.40
C ILE A 130 -6.69 -13.10 -8.49
N ILE A 131 -5.61 -12.34 -8.29
CA ILE A 131 -4.24 -12.85 -8.36
C ILE A 131 -3.55 -12.91 -6.99
N GLY A 132 -4.15 -12.32 -5.95
CA GLY A 132 -3.53 -12.27 -4.64
C GLY A 132 -4.09 -11.21 -3.73
N CYS A 133 -3.27 -10.75 -2.79
CA CYS A 133 -3.68 -9.74 -1.83
C CYS A 133 -2.55 -8.81 -1.37
N LYS A 134 -2.93 -7.60 -0.93
CA LYS A 134 -2.15 -6.79 -0.01
C LYS A 134 -2.58 -7.15 1.40
N PHE A 135 -1.69 -7.76 2.16
CA PHE A 135 -1.97 -8.29 3.50
C PHE A 135 -1.54 -7.28 4.57
N THR A 136 -2.50 -6.55 5.13
CA THR A 136 -2.27 -5.53 6.16
C THR A 136 -2.86 -5.98 7.50
N MET A 137 -2.33 -7.11 7.97
CA MET A 137 -2.65 -7.72 9.26
C MET A 137 -1.35 -8.25 9.89
N THR A 138 -1.39 -8.55 11.20
CA THR A 138 -0.20 -8.99 11.95
C THR A 138 -0.14 -10.50 12.16
N ASN A 139 -1.14 -11.25 11.70
CA ASN A 139 -1.10 -12.71 11.76
C ASN A 139 -0.28 -13.28 10.58
N PHE A 140 1.03 -13.32 10.77
CA PHE A 140 1.96 -13.85 9.76
C PHE A 140 1.85 -15.36 9.52
N TYR A 141 1.25 -16.12 10.45
CA TYR A 141 0.92 -17.51 10.20
C TYR A 141 -0.14 -17.66 9.11
N ASP A 142 -1.19 -16.83 9.13
CA ASP A 142 -2.17 -16.82 8.06
C ASP A 142 -1.58 -16.27 6.75
N MET A 143 -0.69 -15.27 6.80
CA MET A 143 0.04 -14.83 5.60
C MET A 143 0.78 -16.00 4.94
N HIS A 144 1.54 -16.79 5.73
CA HIS A 144 2.24 -17.97 5.21
C HIS A 144 1.28 -18.98 4.58
N ARG A 145 0.16 -19.27 5.22
CA ARG A 145 -0.86 -20.17 4.64
C ARG A 145 -1.41 -19.65 3.32
N ILE A 146 -1.63 -18.33 3.24
CA ILE A 146 -2.10 -17.67 2.02
C ILE A 146 -1.03 -17.78 0.91
N THR A 147 0.24 -17.56 1.20
CA THR A 147 1.31 -17.71 0.20
C THR A 147 1.43 -19.12 -0.38
N CYS A 148 0.89 -20.13 0.30
CA CYS A 148 0.86 -21.51 -0.18
C CYS A 148 -0.39 -21.84 -1.04
N LEU A 149 -1.35 -20.92 -1.15
CA LEU A 149 -2.55 -21.15 -1.97
C LEU A 149 -2.18 -21.26 -3.45
N ASN A 150 -3.04 -21.94 -4.22
CA ASN A 150 -2.84 -22.16 -5.65
C ASN A 150 -1.47 -22.75 -6.02
N GLY A 151 -0.90 -23.58 -5.12
CA GLY A 151 0.42 -24.16 -5.33
C GLY A 151 1.58 -23.17 -5.22
N GLY A 152 1.35 -22.01 -4.59
CA GLY A 152 2.30 -20.92 -4.48
C GLY A 152 2.20 -19.88 -5.61
N ASP A 153 1.31 -20.10 -6.58
CA ASP A 153 1.04 -19.14 -7.66
C ASP A 153 -0.01 -18.13 -7.19
N ILE A 154 0.39 -17.25 -6.29
CA ILE A 154 -0.40 -16.17 -5.68
C ILE A 154 0.51 -15.01 -5.30
N ASN A 155 0.11 -13.79 -5.62
CA ASN A 155 0.88 -12.60 -5.26
C ASN A 155 0.45 -12.08 -3.87
N VAL A 156 1.37 -12.06 -2.92
CA VAL A 156 1.11 -11.56 -1.56
C VAL A 156 2.05 -10.42 -1.22
N LEU A 157 1.50 -9.25 -0.97
CA LEU A 157 2.26 -8.05 -0.63
C LEU A 157 2.05 -7.68 0.84
N ASN A 158 3.16 -7.54 1.56
CA ASN A 158 3.15 -7.15 2.97
C ASN A 158 2.65 -5.71 3.13
N GLY A 159 1.70 -5.49 4.03
CA GLY A 159 1.14 -4.16 4.30
C GLY A 159 1.75 -3.43 5.50
N PRO A 160 2.07 -4.10 6.64
CA PRO A 160 2.71 -3.46 7.79
C PRO A 160 4.18 -3.11 7.49
N ASP A 161 4.50 -1.82 7.41
CA ASP A 161 5.82 -1.30 7.05
C ASP A 161 6.90 -1.73 8.06
N GLU A 162 6.54 -1.65 9.34
CA GLU A 162 7.37 -2.01 10.48
C GLU A 162 7.71 -3.50 10.57
N MET A 163 7.08 -4.32 9.73
CA MET A 163 7.20 -5.77 9.73
C MET A 163 7.50 -6.35 8.33
N LEU A 164 8.10 -5.57 7.41
CA LEU A 164 8.41 -6.06 6.06
C LEU A 164 9.25 -7.33 6.09
N ILE A 165 10.29 -7.39 6.92
CA ILE A 165 11.15 -8.58 7.02
C ILE A 165 10.37 -9.81 7.51
N CYS A 166 9.35 -9.63 8.36
CA CYS A 166 8.49 -10.72 8.80
C CYS A 166 7.64 -11.24 7.63
N GLY A 167 7.04 -10.31 6.85
CA GLY A 167 6.28 -10.67 5.65
C GLY A 167 7.12 -11.44 4.63
N LEU A 168 8.31 -10.93 4.31
CA LEU A 168 9.24 -11.59 3.40
C LEU A 168 9.64 -12.99 3.90
N THR A 169 9.88 -13.14 5.21
CA THR A 169 10.18 -14.44 5.82
C THR A 169 9.04 -15.43 5.68
N MET A 170 7.80 -14.96 5.67
CA MET A 170 6.59 -15.78 5.48
C MET A 170 6.16 -15.94 4.01
N GLY A 171 7.00 -15.49 3.09
CA GLY A 171 6.82 -15.74 1.65
C GLY A 171 6.13 -14.61 0.89
N ALA A 172 6.00 -13.41 1.47
CA ALA A 172 5.51 -12.26 0.71
C ALA A 172 6.48 -11.88 -0.41
N ASP A 173 5.93 -11.49 -1.58
CA ASP A 173 6.71 -11.12 -2.77
C ASP A 173 7.36 -9.74 -2.63
N GLY A 174 6.83 -8.89 -1.74
CA GLY A 174 7.29 -7.54 -1.52
C GLY A 174 6.41 -6.81 -0.50
N GLY A 175 6.40 -5.48 -0.55
CA GLY A 175 5.59 -4.69 0.37
C GLY A 175 4.98 -3.43 -0.26
N ILE A 176 3.85 -3.01 0.29
CA ILE A 176 3.16 -1.77 -0.05
C ILE A 176 2.81 -1.07 1.26
N GLY A 177 3.38 0.10 1.50
CA GLY A 177 3.14 0.82 2.74
C GLY A 177 3.36 2.33 2.67
N SER A 178 2.99 2.99 3.74
CA SER A 178 2.98 4.46 3.82
C SER A 178 4.38 5.06 3.88
N THR A 179 5.26 4.45 4.67
CA THR A 179 6.57 5.00 4.99
C THR A 179 7.62 4.72 3.90
N TYR A 180 7.26 3.93 2.91
CA TYR A 180 8.05 3.75 1.68
C TYR A 180 8.19 5.08 0.93
N ASN A 181 7.20 5.98 1.04
CA ASN A 181 7.26 7.33 0.46
C ASN A 181 8.35 8.22 1.07
N LEU A 182 8.86 7.90 2.26
CA LEU A 182 9.98 8.61 2.88
C LEU A 182 11.29 7.86 2.77
N MET A 183 11.26 6.54 2.79
CA MET A 183 12.45 5.70 2.92
C MET A 183 12.60 4.66 1.79
N PRO A 184 12.36 4.99 0.51
CA PRO A 184 12.35 4.01 -0.57
C PRO A 184 13.66 3.23 -0.64
N LYS A 185 14.82 3.89 -0.55
CA LYS A 185 16.14 3.24 -0.60
C LYS A 185 16.41 2.32 0.59
N ARG A 186 15.91 2.66 1.80
CA ARG A 186 16.09 1.80 2.96
C ARG A 186 15.32 0.49 2.80
N TYR A 187 14.08 0.57 2.31
CA TYR A 187 13.28 -0.62 2.02
C TYR A 187 13.88 -1.45 0.89
N LEU A 188 14.39 -0.83 -0.16
CA LEU A 188 15.09 -1.53 -1.24
C LEU A 188 16.37 -2.21 -0.76
N LYS A 189 17.14 -1.57 0.13
CA LYS A 189 18.32 -2.18 0.76
C LYS A 189 17.93 -3.37 1.64
N LEU A 190 16.88 -3.25 2.42
CA LEU A 190 16.34 -4.36 3.23
C LEU A 190 15.93 -5.52 2.34
N TYR A 191 15.14 -5.25 1.30
CA TYR A 191 14.70 -6.28 0.36
C TYR A 191 15.87 -7.00 -0.31
N ARG A 192 16.87 -6.26 -0.77
CA ARG A 192 18.08 -6.83 -1.39
C ARG A 192 18.87 -7.67 -0.42
N ALA A 193 19.10 -7.19 0.80
CA ALA A 193 19.80 -7.97 1.84
C ALA A 193 19.06 -9.26 2.15
N PHE A 194 17.75 -9.20 2.29
CA PHE A 194 16.90 -10.38 2.52
C PHE A 194 17.01 -11.39 1.37
N THR A 195 16.85 -10.96 0.12
CA THR A 195 16.92 -11.86 -1.06
C THR A 195 18.30 -12.44 -1.30
N GLN A 196 19.36 -11.80 -0.81
CA GLN A 196 20.73 -12.29 -0.81
C GLN A 196 21.05 -13.23 0.36
N GLY A 197 20.11 -13.46 1.28
CA GLY A 197 20.27 -14.30 2.46
C GLY A 197 20.96 -13.61 3.64
N ASP A 198 21.28 -12.31 3.54
CA ASP A 198 21.86 -11.53 4.64
C ASP A 198 20.76 -11.03 5.59
N LEU A 199 20.22 -11.97 6.38
CA LEU A 199 19.17 -11.69 7.34
C LEU A 199 19.63 -10.77 8.47
N GLN A 200 20.91 -10.76 8.81
CA GLN A 200 21.44 -9.89 9.85
C GLN A 200 21.36 -8.42 9.41
N THR A 201 21.85 -8.11 8.23
CA THR A 201 21.76 -6.77 7.65
C THR A 201 20.32 -6.37 7.42
N ALA A 202 19.47 -7.23 6.85
CA ALA A 202 18.06 -6.95 6.64
C ALA A 202 17.35 -6.57 7.94
N ARG A 203 17.61 -7.30 9.05
CA ARG A 203 17.06 -7.01 10.37
C ARG A 203 17.56 -5.68 10.94
N GLN A 204 18.85 -5.37 10.79
CA GLN A 204 19.41 -4.10 11.25
C GLN A 204 18.76 -2.91 10.51
N ILE A 205 18.55 -3.04 9.20
CA ILE A 205 17.86 -2.01 8.41
C ILE A 205 16.41 -1.84 8.89
N GLN A 206 15.68 -2.96 9.10
CA GLN A 206 14.30 -2.91 9.63
C GLN A 206 14.25 -2.17 10.98
N PHE A 207 15.17 -2.45 11.89
CA PHE A 207 15.21 -1.76 13.19
C PHE A 207 15.49 -0.26 13.04
N GLY A 208 16.33 0.14 12.07
CA GLY A 208 16.54 1.55 11.75
C GLY A 208 15.29 2.22 11.18
N ILE A 209 14.57 1.55 10.29
CA ILE A 209 13.28 1.97 9.75
C ILE A 209 12.26 2.16 10.89
N ASN A 210 12.18 1.19 11.81
CA ASN A 210 11.20 1.21 12.88
C ASN A 210 11.39 2.40 13.85
N LYS A 211 12.63 2.84 14.09
CA LYS A 211 12.89 4.07 14.87
C LYS A 211 12.26 5.30 14.22
N VAL A 212 12.33 5.40 12.90
CA VAL A 212 11.68 6.49 12.15
C VAL A 212 10.16 6.35 12.23
N ILE A 213 9.63 5.15 12.05
CA ILE A 213 8.18 4.87 12.15
C ILE A 213 7.63 5.26 13.52
N GLU A 214 8.34 4.98 14.61
CA GLU A 214 7.94 5.39 15.97
C GLU A 214 7.77 6.91 16.10
N VAL A 215 8.63 7.69 15.46
CA VAL A 215 8.48 9.15 15.40
C VAL A 215 7.22 9.52 14.62
N LEU A 216 7.02 8.94 13.43
CA LEU A 216 5.85 9.23 12.61
C LEU A 216 4.53 8.89 13.32
N ILE A 217 4.50 7.79 14.09
CA ILE A 217 3.32 7.39 14.87
C ILE A 217 2.99 8.43 15.94
N ARG A 218 4.00 8.96 16.68
CA ARG A 218 3.78 9.96 17.73
C ARG A 218 3.12 11.24 17.21
N HIS A 219 3.48 11.67 16.01
CA HIS A 219 2.97 12.88 15.38
C HIS A 219 1.75 12.66 14.46
N GLY A 220 1.42 11.40 14.15
CA GLY A 220 0.40 11.00 13.18
C GLY A 220 1.00 10.69 11.81
N VAL A 221 0.94 9.43 11.41
CA VAL A 221 1.72 8.88 10.28
C VAL A 221 1.55 9.66 8.99
N ILE A 222 0.32 9.83 8.51
CA ILE A 222 0.07 10.49 7.20
C ILE A 222 0.43 11.97 7.26
N ALA A 223 0.08 12.66 8.37
CA ALA A 223 0.42 14.06 8.55
C ALA A 223 1.94 14.28 8.57
N SER A 224 2.66 13.41 9.29
CA SER A 224 4.12 13.45 9.37
C SER A 224 4.78 13.18 8.01
N ILE A 225 4.30 12.19 7.26
CA ILE A 225 4.81 11.89 5.91
C ILE A 225 4.64 13.10 5.00
N LYS A 226 3.42 13.66 4.91
CA LYS A 226 3.15 14.82 4.07
C LYS A 226 3.99 16.03 4.47
N ARG A 227 4.06 16.33 5.78
CA ARG A 227 4.88 17.44 6.26
C ARG A 227 6.36 17.23 5.96
N THR A 228 6.90 16.04 6.19
CA THR A 228 8.29 15.73 5.90
C THR A 228 8.59 15.85 4.40
N LEU A 229 7.72 15.34 3.53
CA LEU A 229 7.84 15.50 2.07
C LEU A 229 7.86 16.97 1.66
N THR A 230 7.01 17.81 2.29
CA THR A 230 7.00 19.26 2.03
C THR A 230 8.33 19.91 2.43
N GLU A 231 8.90 19.57 3.59
CA GLU A 231 10.23 20.03 4.02
C GLU A 231 11.37 19.54 3.09
N MET A 232 11.17 18.42 2.39
CA MET A 232 12.09 17.91 1.36
C MET A 232 11.87 18.54 -0.01
N GLY A 233 10.94 19.49 -0.14
CA GLY A 233 10.65 20.19 -1.39
C GLY A 233 9.59 19.56 -2.28
N PHE A 234 8.87 18.55 -1.80
CA PHE A 234 7.72 17.98 -2.49
C PHE A 234 6.42 18.58 -1.94
N ASP A 235 5.66 19.26 -2.77
CA ASP A 235 4.33 19.74 -2.35
C ASP A 235 3.36 18.55 -2.19
N ALA A 236 3.29 18.03 -0.97
CA ALA A 236 2.42 16.91 -0.62
C ALA A 236 1.03 17.33 -0.13
N GLY A 237 0.78 18.63 -0.04
CA GLY A 237 -0.47 19.18 0.48
C GLY A 237 -0.71 18.87 1.96
N SER A 238 -1.93 19.14 2.41
CA SER A 238 -2.38 18.80 3.76
C SER A 238 -3.14 17.48 3.80
N VAL A 239 -3.32 16.94 5.01
CA VAL A 239 -4.19 15.77 5.25
C VAL A 239 -5.64 16.16 5.02
N ALA A 240 -6.45 15.25 4.47
CA ALA A 240 -7.88 15.47 4.30
C ALA A 240 -8.57 15.71 5.66
N TYR A 241 -9.46 16.70 5.71
CA TYR A 241 -10.24 16.98 6.93
C TYR A 241 -11.09 15.75 7.32
N PRO A 242 -11.21 15.40 8.62
CA PRO A 242 -10.74 16.09 9.82
C PRO A 242 -9.32 15.69 10.29
N GLY A 243 -8.45 15.22 9.39
CA GLY A 243 -7.11 14.80 9.72
C GLY A 243 -6.26 15.91 10.34
N LYS A 244 -5.26 15.50 11.11
CA LYS A 244 -4.34 16.43 11.81
C LYS A 244 -3.47 17.18 10.80
N VAL A 245 -3.35 18.47 10.98
CA VAL A 245 -2.38 19.32 10.26
C VAL A 245 -1.22 19.65 11.19
N ILE A 246 0.02 19.38 10.76
CA ILE A 246 1.24 19.71 11.52
C ILE A 246 1.65 21.15 11.21
N GLY A 247 1.53 22.03 12.21
CA GLY A 247 1.98 23.41 12.12
C GLY A 247 3.50 23.55 12.24
N ASP A 248 4.04 24.76 12.00
CA ASP A 248 5.50 24.98 11.91
C ASP A 248 6.27 24.63 13.18
N ALA A 249 5.73 24.95 14.37
CA ALA A 249 6.39 24.61 15.62
C ALA A 249 6.49 23.10 15.85
N GLU A 250 5.43 22.36 15.54
CA GLU A 250 5.42 20.90 15.61
C GLU A 250 6.28 20.27 14.50
N ALA A 251 6.32 20.87 13.32
CA ALA A 251 7.19 20.44 12.24
C ALA A 251 8.67 20.52 12.63
N ALA A 252 9.09 21.59 13.26
CA ALA A 252 10.47 21.70 13.76
C ALA A 252 10.81 20.58 14.75
N CYS A 253 9.90 20.23 15.66
CA CYS A 253 10.06 19.11 16.58
C CYS A 253 10.14 17.79 15.83
N LEU A 254 9.21 17.51 14.92
CA LEU A 254 9.18 16.32 14.08
C LEU A 254 10.49 16.14 13.30
N MET A 255 10.99 17.21 12.65
CA MET A 255 12.23 17.14 11.87
C MET A 255 13.44 16.83 12.75
N ASN A 256 13.50 17.36 13.97
CA ASN A 256 14.58 17.05 14.93
C ASN A 256 14.50 15.59 15.39
N GLU A 257 13.32 15.13 15.80
CA GLU A 257 13.15 13.73 16.22
C GLU A 257 13.47 12.74 15.11
N LEU A 258 13.10 13.05 13.85
CA LEU A 258 13.46 12.23 12.69
C LEU A 258 14.98 12.14 12.49
N ARG A 259 15.72 13.27 12.67
CA ARG A 259 17.20 13.26 12.61
C ARG A 259 17.80 12.41 13.73
N GLU A 260 17.29 12.54 14.95
CA GLU A 260 17.73 11.73 16.10
C GLU A 260 17.44 10.23 15.89
N ALA A 261 16.34 9.90 15.20
CA ALA A 261 16.03 8.53 14.78
C ALA A 261 16.91 8.03 13.60
N GLY A 262 17.79 8.90 13.08
CA GLY A 262 18.70 8.59 11.99
C GLY A 262 18.07 8.72 10.60
N TYR A 263 17.01 9.53 10.44
CA TYR A 263 16.47 9.86 9.12
C TYR A 263 17.29 10.99 8.49
N ASP A 264 17.72 10.81 7.27
CA ASP A 264 18.67 11.69 6.56
C ASP A 264 18.03 12.67 5.57
N PHE A 265 16.70 12.64 5.44
CA PHE A 265 15.92 13.48 4.51
C PHE A 265 16.40 13.37 3.06
N ASP A 266 16.91 12.21 2.70
CA ASP A 266 17.48 11.98 1.39
C ASP A 266 16.77 10.87 0.64
N PHE A 267 16.18 11.24 -0.51
CA PHE A 267 15.75 10.29 -1.52
C PHE A 267 16.94 9.73 -2.29
N ASN A 268 18.12 10.36 -2.16
CA ASN A 268 19.34 10.00 -2.91
C ASN A 268 20.22 8.98 -2.20
#